data_3feb6c73bbe591a8e7f936dbaedb3906
#
_entry.id   3feb6c73bbe591a8e7f936dbaedb3906
#
_cell.length_a   1.000
_cell.length_b   1.000
_cell.length_c   1.000
_cell.angle_alpha   90.00
_cell.angle_beta   90.00
_cell.angle_gamma   90.00
#
_symmetry.space_group_name_H-M   'P 1'
#
loop_
_entity.id
_entity.type
_entity.pdbx_description
1 polymer ?
#
loop_
_entity_poly.entity_id
_entity_poly.type
_entity_poly.pdbx_seq_one_letter_code
_entity_poly.pdbx_strand_id
1 'polypeptide(L)'
;MENFHGTTILSVRRGNLVALGGDGQVTLGTIVIKSTARKVRKLHRDTVLAGFAGATADAFTLFERFEAKLEKHQGNLVRAAIELTKDWRTDRVLRRLEAMLAVADREASLIITGNGDVLEPEHGIVSIGSGGAYAHAAARALLSNSELAPKDIVKKSLEIAGELCIYTNQNHLIETLD
;
A
#
# COMPACT_ATOMS: atom_id res chain seq x y z
N MET A 1 -9.43 23.77 2.31
CA MET A 1 -8.37 23.12 3.12
C MET A 1 -7.45 22.41 2.14
N GLU A 2 -6.15 22.75 2.12
CA GLU A 2 -5.22 22.07 1.24
C GLU A 2 -5.02 20.63 1.73
N ASN A 3 -5.29 19.66 0.87
CA ASN A 3 -5.15 18.25 1.19
C ASN A 3 -3.69 17.81 0.98
N PHE A 4 -3.19 16.98 1.89
CA PHE A 4 -1.94 16.29 1.68
C PHE A 4 -2.11 15.27 0.55
N HIS A 5 -1.32 15.43 -0.49
CA HIS A 5 -1.25 14.50 -1.62
C HIS A 5 0.16 13.94 -1.73
N GLY A 6 0.28 12.83 -2.38
CA GLY A 6 1.57 12.24 -2.70
C GLY A 6 1.70 10.87 -2.09
N THR A 7 1.34 9.88 -2.88
CA THR A 7 1.62 8.50 -2.55
C THR A 7 1.42 7.65 -3.79
N THR A 8 2.34 6.74 -4.00
CA THR A 8 2.14 5.57 -4.83
C THR A 8 2.54 4.36 -4.03
N ILE A 9 1.61 3.46 -3.81
CA ILE A 9 1.86 2.13 -3.25
C ILE A 9 1.49 1.10 -4.31
N LEU A 10 2.38 0.15 -4.53
CA LEU A 10 2.19 -0.94 -5.47
C LEU A 10 2.63 -2.27 -4.84
N SER A 11 1.78 -3.27 -4.93
CA SER A 11 2.13 -4.66 -4.64
C SER A 11 1.95 -5.53 -5.86
N VAL A 12 2.89 -6.44 -6.10
CA VAL A 12 2.85 -7.42 -7.19
C VAL A 12 3.14 -8.79 -6.63
N ARG A 13 2.34 -9.75 -7.06
CA ARG A 13 2.47 -11.16 -6.70
C ARG A 13 2.71 -12.01 -7.95
N ARG A 14 3.64 -12.97 -7.83
CA ARG A 14 3.83 -14.04 -8.77
C ARG A 14 3.98 -15.35 -7.97
N GLY A 15 2.91 -16.16 -7.94
CA GLY A 15 2.86 -17.33 -7.05
C GLY A 15 2.94 -16.93 -5.57
N ASN A 16 3.85 -17.52 -4.84
CA ASN A 16 4.10 -17.21 -3.41
C ASN A 16 5.04 -16.01 -3.18
N LEU A 17 5.68 -15.54 -4.26
CA LEU A 17 6.54 -14.37 -4.18
C LEU A 17 5.69 -13.11 -4.24
N VAL A 18 5.91 -12.20 -3.30
CA VAL A 18 5.22 -10.92 -3.27
C VAL A 18 6.17 -9.80 -2.89
N ALA A 19 6.03 -8.68 -3.59
CA ALA A 19 6.72 -7.44 -3.29
C ALA A 19 5.71 -6.32 -3.10
N LEU A 20 5.98 -5.41 -2.20
CA LEU A 20 5.19 -4.21 -1.98
C LEU A 20 6.14 -3.04 -1.81
N GLY A 21 5.93 -1.99 -2.59
CA GLY A 21 6.77 -0.81 -2.58
C GLY A 21 5.96 0.47 -2.61
N GLY A 22 6.63 1.55 -2.28
CA GLY A 22 6.08 2.89 -2.33
C GLY A 22 7.14 3.96 -2.51
N ASP A 23 6.71 5.15 -2.93
CA ASP A 23 7.53 6.34 -3.00
C ASP A 23 7.67 7.03 -1.64
N GLY A 24 8.45 8.09 -1.59
CA GLY A 24 8.71 8.84 -0.35
C GLY A 24 8.12 10.25 -0.32
N GLN A 25 7.37 10.68 -1.33
CA GLN A 25 6.91 12.07 -1.42
C GLN A 25 5.69 12.35 -0.55
N VAL A 26 5.75 13.46 0.19
CA VAL A 26 4.60 14.08 0.85
C VAL A 26 4.48 15.51 0.30
N THR A 27 3.33 15.83 -0.26
CA THR A 27 3.05 17.10 -0.92
C THR A 27 1.89 17.80 -0.23
N LEU A 28 2.00 19.10 0.00
CA LEU A 28 0.91 19.96 0.47
C LEU A 28 0.63 21.00 -0.60
N GLY A 29 -0.52 20.90 -1.26
CA GLY A 29 -0.84 21.70 -2.44
C GLY A 29 0.22 21.49 -3.53
N THR A 30 1.01 22.50 -3.81
CA THR A 30 2.08 22.51 -4.84
C THR A 30 3.49 22.36 -4.26
N ILE A 31 3.62 22.17 -2.94
CA ILE A 31 4.92 22.15 -2.24
C ILE A 31 5.25 20.75 -1.76
N VAL A 32 6.45 20.27 -2.08
CA VAL A 32 6.98 19.02 -1.52
C VAL A 32 7.48 19.29 -0.11
N ILE A 33 6.81 18.69 0.88
CA ILE A 33 7.14 18.84 2.31
C ILE A 33 8.21 17.83 2.73
N LYS A 34 8.16 16.62 2.17
CA LYS A 34 9.10 15.53 2.47
C LYS A 34 9.28 14.64 1.25
N SER A 35 10.48 14.17 1.02
CA SER A 35 10.81 13.30 -0.12
C SER A 35 11.22 11.89 0.28
N THR A 36 11.36 11.61 1.57
CA THR A 36 11.86 10.34 2.13
C THR A 36 10.93 9.73 3.18
N ALA A 37 9.63 9.93 3.02
CA ALA A 37 8.64 9.34 3.92
C ALA A 37 8.60 7.82 3.77
N ARG A 38 8.45 7.11 4.87
CA ARG A 38 8.29 5.66 4.90
C ARG A 38 6.81 5.29 4.92
N LYS A 39 6.32 4.82 3.78
CA LYS A 39 4.91 4.46 3.58
C LYS A 39 4.67 2.94 3.55
N VAL A 40 5.73 2.16 3.65
CA VAL A 40 5.71 0.69 3.57
C VAL A 40 6.34 0.12 4.83
N ARG A 41 5.74 -0.94 5.37
CA ARG A 41 6.20 -1.66 6.56
C ARG A 41 6.00 -3.15 6.44
N LYS A 42 6.83 -3.91 7.17
CA LYS A 42 6.55 -5.30 7.53
C LYS A 42 5.84 -5.35 8.87
N LEU A 43 4.80 -6.14 8.96
CA LEU A 43 3.99 -6.36 10.15
C LEU A 43 4.00 -7.84 10.54
N HIS A 44 3.52 -8.13 11.75
CA HIS A 44 3.31 -9.47 12.26
C HIS A 44 4.54 -10.38 12.04
N ARG A 45 5.65 -10.06 12.73
CA ARG A 45 6.92 -10.82 12.65
C ARG A 45 7.44 -10.95 11.22
N ASP A 46 7.32 -9.87 10.46
CA ASP A 46 7.76 -9.77 9.06
C ASP A 46 7.04 -10.72 8.07
N THR A 47 5.85 -11.19 8.40
CA THR A 47 5.06 -12.07 7.54
C THR A 47 4.01 -11.35 6.69
N VAL A 48 3.76 -10.07 6.98
CA VAL A 48 2.79 -9.24 6.26
C VAL A 48 3.46 -7.95 5.78
N LEU A 49 3.25 -7.62 4.51
CA LEU A 49 3.63 -6.34 3.93
C LEU A 49 2.44 -5.39 4.00
N ALA A 50 2.67 -4.15 4.37
CA ALA A 50 1.63 -3.12 4.42
C ALA A 50 2.12 -1.79 3.85
N GLY A 51 1.28 -1.13 3.06
CA GLY A 51 1.50 0.20 2.50
C GLY A 51 0.28 1.09 2.73
N PHE A 52 0.53 2.38 2.87
CA PHE A 52 -0.48 3.35 3.26
C PHE A 52 -0.53 4.52 2.25
N ALA A 53 -1.75 4.89 1.86
CA ALA A 53 -2.04 6.11 1.11
C ALA A 53 -3.02 6.98 1.90
N GLY A 54 -2.63 8.23 2.17
CA GLY A 54 -3.38 9.18 2.97
C GLY A 54 -2.48 10.10 3.78
N ALA A 55 -3.04 10.78 4.79
CA ALA A 55 -2.26 11.64 5.67
C ALA A 55 -1.29 10.85 6.55
N THR A 56 -0.05 11.30 6.62
CA THR A 56 1.03 10.55 7.29
C THR A 56 0.78 10.33 8.78
N ALA A 57 0.12 11.29 9.45
CA ALA A 57 -0.24 11.16 10.87
C ALA A 57 -1.19 9.99 11.13
N ASP A 58 -2.03 9.65 10.17
CA ASP A 58 -3.03 8.60 10.27
C ASP A 58 -2.45 7.21 10.02
N ALA A 59 -1.33 7.15 9.28
CA ALA A 59 -0.66 5.90 8.91
C ALA A 59 -0.24 5.09 10.15
N PHE A 60 0.34 5.73 11.13
CA PHE A 60 0.81 5.07 12.35
C PHE A 60 -0.33 4.40 13.11
N THR A 61 -1.44 5.13 13.30
CA THR A 61 -2.61 4.60 13.99
C THR A 61 -3.19 3.39 13.27
N LEU A 62 -3.31 3.45 11.94
CA LEU A 62 -3.84 2.34 11.15
C LEU A 62 -2.92 1.13 11.15
N PHE A 63 -1.61 1.33 11.06
CA PHE A 63 -0.65 0.23 11.13
C PHE A 63 -0.66 -0.44 12.52
N GLU A 64 -0.72 0.32 13.60
CA GLU A 64 -0.83 -0.22 14.96
C GLU A 64 -2.12 -1.00 15.16
N ARG A 65 -3.24 -0.47 14.70
CA ARG A 65 -4.54 -1.15 14.76
C ARG A 65 -4.55 -2.43 13.95
N PHE A 66 -3.96 -2.42 12.76
CA PHE A 66 -3.87 -3.61 11.92
C PHE A 66 -2.94 -4.67 12.51
N GLU A 67 -1.80 -4.28 13.04
CA GLU A 67 -0.88 -5.17 13.77
C GLU A 67 -1.60 -5.89 14.93
N ALA A 68 -2.39 -5.15 15.72
CA ALA A 68 -3.17 -5.73 16.81
C ALA A 68 -4.20 -6.76 16.31
N LYS A 69 -4.85 -6.50 15.18
CA LYS A 69 -5.77 -7.47 14.56
C LYS A 69 -5.05 -8.71 14.02
N LEU A 70 -3.87 -8.54 13.43
CA LEU A 70 -3.04 -9.65 12.99
C LEU A 70 -2.62 -10.53 14.16
N GLU A 71 -2.16 -9.96 15.26
CA GLU A 71 -1.81 -10.70 16.47
C GLU A 71 -3.02 -11.45 17.04
N LYS A 72 -4.16 -10.79 17.17
CA LYS A 72 -5.41 -11.39 17.67
C LYS A 72 -5.88 -12.57 16.84
N HIS A 73 -5.70 -12.50 15.52
CA HIS A 73 -6.17 -13.53 14.58
C HIS A 73 -5.03 -14.41 14.04
N GLN A 74 -3.91 -14.47 14.76
CA GLN A 74 -2.78 -15.37 14.47
C GLN A 74 -2.23 -15.24 13.03
N GLY A 75 -2.16 -14.01 12.53
CA GLY A 75 -1.65 -13.69 11.20
C GLY A 75 -2.62 -13.95 10.05
N ASN A 76 -3.88 -14.27 10.31
CA ASN A 76 -4.89 -14.42 9.26
C ASN A 76 -5.21 -13.05 8.64
N LEU A 77 -4.67 -12.79 7.46
CA LEU A 77 -4.72 -11.49 6.79
C LEU A 77 -6.17 -11.05 6.51
N VAL A 78 -6.96 -11.92 5.92
CA VAL A 78 -8.35 -11.62 5.53
C VAL A 78 -9.19 -11.32 6.78
N ARG A 79 -9.06 -12.14 7.82
CA ARG A 79 -9.79 -11.93 9.07
C ARG A 79 -9.38 -10.63 9.76
N ALA A 80 -8.09 -10.35 9.83
CA ALA A 80 -7.56 -9.11 10.40
C ALA A 80 -8.07 -7.88 9.63
N ALA A 81 -8.10 -7.95 8.30
CA ALA A 81 -8.62 -6.88 7.44
C ALA A 81 -10.11 -6.61 7.69
N ILE A 82 -10.93 -7.65 7.76
CA ILE A 82 -12.38 -7.53 8.05
C ILE A 82 -12.60 -6.90 9.42
N GLU A 83 -11.89 -7.35 10.44
CA GLU A 83 -12.03 -6.81 11.79
C GLU A 83 -11.53 -5.34 11.89
N LEU A 84 -10.48 -4.97 11.15
CA LEU A 84 -10.04 -3.58 11.06
C LEU A 84 -11.12 -2.68 10.44
N THR A 85 -11.79 -3.12 9.38
CA THR A 85 -12.84 -2.32 8.74
C THR A 85 -14.04 -2.09 9.64
N LYS A 86 -14.39 -3.04 10.49
CA LYS A 86 -15.43 -2.86 11.50
C LYS A 86 -15.08 -1.75 12.48
N ASP A 87 -13.84 -1.75 13.00
CA ASP A 87 -13.35 -0.69 13.88
C ASP A 87 -13.26 0.64 13.15
N TRP A 88 -12.78 0.65 11.92
CA TRP A 88 -12.63 1.86 11.11
C TRP A 88 -13.96 2.59 10.89
N ARG A 89 -15.03 1.84 10.65
CA ARG A 89 -16.37 2.40 10.46
C ARG A 89 -17.03 2.91 11.74
N THR A 90 -16.73 2.30 12.87
CA THR A 90 -17.43 2.53 14.16
C THR A 90 -16.66 3.43 15.12
N ASP A 91 -15.33 3.43 15.06
CA ASP A 91 -14.48 4.27 15.91
C ASP A 91 -14.59 5.75 15.48
N ARG A 92 -14.83 6.62 16.45
CA ARG A 92 -15.05 8.06 16.17
C ARG A 92 -13.81 8.75 15.59
N VAL A 93 -12.62 8.27 15.92
CA VAL A 93 -11.35 8.79 15.40
C VAL A 93 -11.07 8.21 14.03
N LEU A 94 -11.07 6.88 13.92
CA LEU A 94 -10.71 6.18 12.68
C LEU A 94 -11.65 6.51 11.52
N ARG A 95 -12.96 6.61 11.74
CA ARG A 95 -13.93 6.88 10.67
C ARG A 95 -13.77 8.22 9.96
N ARG A 96 -12.96 9.12 10.51
CA ARG A 96 -12.63 10.42 9.90
C ARG A 96 -11.40 10.35 9.00
N LEU A 97 -10.70 9.22 9.00
CA LEU A 97 -9.49 9.03 8.21
C LEU A 97 -9.84 8.71 6.77
N GLU A 98 -9.46 9.60 5.87
CA GLU A 98 -9.52 9.36 4.43
C GLU A 98 -8.20 8.69 4.01
N ALA A 99 -8.19 7.37 4.03
CA ALA A 99 -7.00 6.59 3.79
C ALA A 99 -7.32 5.23 3.16
N MET A 100 -6.29 4.61 2.60
CA MET A 100 -6.33 3.25 2.07
C MET A 100 -5.09 2.51 2.53
N LEU A 101 -5.25 1.22 2.80
CA LEU A 101 -4.16 0.29 3.05
C LEU A 101 -4.06 -0.72 1.91
N ALA A 102 -2.84 -0.98 1.47
CA ALA A 102 -2.51 -2.14 0.67
C ALA A 102 -1.76 -3.13 1.56
N VAL A 103 -2.23 -4.36 1.66
CA VAL A 103 -1.63 -5.37 2.51
C VAL A 103 -1.46 -6.68 1.75
N ALA A 104 -0.39 -7.40 2.03
CA ALA A 104 -0.10 -8.67 1.38
C ALA A 104 0.65 -9.61 2.31
N ASP A 105 0.31 -10.89 2.25
CA ASP A 105 1.10 -12.00 2.77
C ASP A 105 1.46 -12.97 1.64
N ARG A 106 1.91 -14.16 1.95
CA ARG A 106 2.27 -15.17 0.92
C ARG A 106 1.06 -15.72 0.16
N GLU A 107 -0.14 -15.58 0.68
CA GLU A 107 -1.37 -16.18 0.13
C GLU A 107 -2.29 -15.16 -0.53
N ALA A 108 -2.42 -13.96 0.04
CA ALA A 108 -3.40 -12.96 -0.39
C ALA A 108 -2.83 -11.56 -0.47
N SER A 109 -3.43 -10.72 -1.32
CA SER A 109 -3.15 -9.29 -1.42
C SER A 109 -4.47 -8.54 -1.41
N LEU A 110 -4.60 -7.54 -0.53
CA LEU A 110 -5.88 -6.86 -0.26
C LEU A 110 -5.72 -5.34 -0.30
N ILE A 111 -6.80 -4.67 -0.71
CA ILE A 111 -7.02 -3.24 -0.45
C ILE A 111 -8.04 -3.11 0.68
N ILE A 112 -7.73 -2.29 1.67
CA ILE A 112 -8.63 -1.98 2.79
C ILE A 112 -8.93 -0.48 2.74
N THR A 113 -10.20 -0.11 2.72
CA THR A 113 -10.64 1.29 2.65
C THR A 113 -11.35 1.72 3.92
N GLY A 114 -11.35 3.03 4.18
CA GLY A 114 -12.07 3.63 5.30
C GLY A 114 -13.59 3.49 5.21
N ASN A 115 -14.14 3.18 4.04
CA ASN A 115 -15.56 2.91 3.84
C ASN A 115 -15.98 1.49 4.25
N GLY A 116 -15.01 0.66 4.63
CA GLY A 116 -15.25 -0.71 5.08
C GLY A 116 -15.08 -1.77 3.99
N ASP A 117 -14.53 -1.39 2.84
CA ASP A 117 -14.26 -2.34 1.77
C ASP A 117 -12.97 -3.13 2.05
N VAL A 118 -13.04 -4.42 1.81
CA VAL A 118 -11.88 -5.32 1.73
C VAL A 118 -11.93 -5.98 0.37
N LEU A 119 -11.01 -5.60 -0.51
CA LEU A 119 -11.00 -6.03 -1.89
C LEU A 119 -9.74 -6.85 -2.19
N GLU A 120 -9.91 -7.99 -2.84
CA GLU A 120 -8.83 -8.76 -3.42
C GLU A 120 -8.78 -8.48 -4.93
N PRO A 121 -7.83 -7.66 -5.40
CA PRO A 121 -7.76 -7.29 -6.81
C PRO A 121 -7.37 -8.47 -7.69
N GLU A 122 -7.80 -8.42 -8.94
CA GLU A 122 -7.40 -9.38 -9.96
C GLU A 122 -5.92 -9.26 -10.33
N HIS A 123 -5.36 -10.31 -10.92
CA HIS A 123 -4.01 -10.39 -11.48
C HIS A 123 -2.86 -10.29 -10.46
N GLY A 124 -3.13 -10.34 -9.15
CA GLY A 124 -2.09 -10.25 -8.14
C GLY A 124 -1.44 -8.87 -8.03
N ILE A 125 -2.13 -7.81 -8.45
CA ILE A 125 -1.64 -6.43 -8.42
C ILE A 125 -2.55 -5.60 -7.54
N VAL A 126 -1.96 -4.92 -6.55
CA VAL A 126 -2.62 -3.92 -5.71
C VAL A 126 -1.93 -2.59 -5.93
N SER A 127 -2.69 -1.54 -6.21
CA SER A 127 -2.15 -0.18 -6.30
C SER A 127 -3.10 0.82 -5.68
N ILE A 128 -2.54 1.76 -4.92
CA ILE A 128 -3.28 2.84 -4.26
C ILE A 128 -2.48 4.15 -4.33
N GLY A 129 -3.17 5.26 -4.15
CA GLY A 129 -2.57 6.59 -4.13
C GLY A 129 -2.58 7.30 -5.48
N SER A 130 -2.01 8.50 -5.50
CA SER A 130 -2.06 9.43 -6.65
C SER A 130 -1.39 8.87 -7.91
N GLY A 131 -0.29 8.14 -7.78
CA GLY A 131 0.42 7.49 -8.88
C GLY A 131 -0.01 6.03 -9.12
N GLY A 132 -1.01 5.55 -8.37
CA GLY A 132 -1.41 4.15 -8.37
C GLY A 132 -1.83 3.63 -9.74
N ALA A 133 -2.59 4.38 -10.51
CA ALA A 133 -3.05 3.97 -11.85
C ALA A 133 -1.89 3.78 -12.84
N TYR A 134 -0.89 4.67 -12.79
CA TYR A 134 0.31 4.54 -13.63
C TYR A 134 1.14 3.31 -13.25
N ALA A 135 1.38 3.13 -11.95
CA ALA A 135 2.09 1.97 -11.45
C ALA A 135 1.35 0.66 -11.77
N HIS A 136 0.03 0.64 -11.64
CA HIS A 136 -0.81 -0.50 -11.97
C HIS A 136 -0.70 -0.90 -13.44
N ALA A 137 -0.83 0.06 -14.35
CA ALA A 137 -0.75 -0.19 -15.78
C ALA A 137 0.63 -0.73 -16.17
N ALA A 138 1.71 -0.16 -15.65
CA ALA A 138 3.07 -0.63 -15.88
C ALA A 138 3.28 -2.05 -15.33
N ALA A 139 2.86 -2.30 -14.09
CA ALA A 139 2.97 -3.62 -13.46
C ALA A 139 2.17 -4.69 -14.21
N ARG A 140 0.99 -4.34 -14.68
CA ARG A 140 0.14 -5.24 -15.47
C ARG A 140 0.82 -5.68 -16.76
N ALA A 141 1.41 -4.74 -17.48
CA ALA A 141 2.15 -5.03 -18.72
C ALA A 141 3.38 -5.90 -18.45
N LEU A 142 4.17 -5.57 -17.43
CA LEU A 142 5.38 -6.32 -17.08
C LEU A 142 5.07 -7.73 -16.58
N LEU A 143 4.05 -7.88 -15.73
CA LEU A 143 3.67 -9.18 -15.18
C LEU A 143 3.20 -10.14 -16.28
N SER A 144 2.49 -9.62 -17.29
CA SER A 144 1.93 -10.43 -18.38
C SER A 144 2.94 -10.74 -19.50
N ASN A 145 3.98 -9.93 -19.67
CA ASN A 145 4.88 -9.98 -20.83
C ASN A 145 6.36 -10.17 -20.47
N SER A 146 6.67 -10.48 -19.23
CA SER A 146 8.04 -10.76 -18.79
C SER A 146 8.09 -11.81 -17.69
N GLU A 147 9.28 -12.33 -17.44
CA GLU A 147 9.59 -13.26 -16.35
C GLU A 147 10.22 -12.54 -15.12
N LEU A 148 10.12 -11.22 -15.08
CA LEU A 148 10.67 -10.43 -13.97
C LEU A 148 10.08 -10.85 -12.62
N ALA A 149 10.91 -10.87 -11.60
CA ALA A 149 10.47 -11.09 -10.23
C ALA A 149 9.57 -9.93 -9.73
N PRO A 150 8.65 -10.17 -8.80
CA PRO A 150 7.79 -9.12 -8.26
C PRO A 150 8.51 -7.85 -7.82
N LYS A 151 9.67 -7.99 -7.16
CA LYS A 151 10.48 -6.85 -6.73
C LYS A 151 10.91 -5.95 -7.89
N ASP A 152 11.35 -6.55 -8.99
CA ASP A 152 11.80 -5.80 -10.18
C ASP A 152 10.63 -5.15 -10.91
N ILE A 153 9.49 -5.82 -10.96
CA ILE A 153 8.26 -5.25 -11.52
C ILE A 153 7.81 -4.04 -10.69
N VAL A 154 7.78 -4.16 -9.38
CA VAL A 154 7.43 -3.04 -8.48
C VAL A 154 8.38 -1.87 -8.69
N LYS A 155 9.70 -2.11 -8.72
CA LYS A 155 10.69 -1.06 -8.93
C LYS A 155 10.46 -0.32 -10.24
N LYS A 156 10.40 -1.03 -11.37
CA LYS A 156 10.20 -0.43 -12.69
C LYS A 156 8.87 0.32 -12.81
N SER A 157 7.82 -0.22 -12.23
CA SER A 157 6.49 0.40 -12.26
C SER A 157 6.42 1.68 -11.41
N LEU A 158 7.09 1.71 -10.26
CA LEU A 158 7.21 2.92 -9.44
C LEU A 158 8.08 3.99 -10.11
N GLU A 159 9.13 3.60 -10.84
CA GLU A 159 9.94 4.52 -11.65
C GLU A 159 9.06 5.23 -12.70
N ILE A 160 8.26 4.47 -13.46
CA ILE A 160 7.34 5.02 -14.46
C ILE A 160 6.29 5.94 -13.81
N ALA A 161 5.70 5.52 -12.69
CA ALA A 161 4.75 6.36 -11.97
C ALA A 161 5.38 7.68 -11.50
N GLY A 162 6.63 7.64 -11.04
CA GLY A 162 7.37 8.83 -10.62
C GLY A 162 7.73 9.78 -11.76
N GLU A 163 7.84 9.29 -13.00
CA GLU A 163 8.04 10.11 -14.19
C GLU A 163 6.76 10.80 -14.65
N LEU A 164 5.59 10.18 -14.42
CA LEU A 164 4.31 10.65 -14.94
C LEU A 164 3.51 11.45 -13.93
N CYS A 165 3.58 11.10 -12.64
CA CYS A 165 2.78 11.70 -11.59
C CYS A 165 3.60 12.69 -10.76
N ILE A 166 3.19 13.95 -10.73
CA ILE A 166 3.88 15.01 -9.98
C ILE A 166 3.82 14.83 -8.46
N TYR A 167 2.92 13.98 -7.95
CA TYR A 167 2.72 13.72 -6.53
C TYR A 167 3.52 12.53 -6.01
N THR A 168 4.40 11.96 -6.80
CA THR A 168 5.23 10.81 -6.42
C THR A 168 6.66 11.02 -6.89
N ASN A 169 7.64 10.41 -6.23
CA ASN A 169 9.06 10.59 -6.53
C ASN A 169 9.79 9.27 -6.77
N GLN A 170 11.10 9.33 -6.95
CA GLN A 170 11.98 8.18 -7.23
C GLN A 170 12.63 7.60 -5.97
N ASN A 171 12.30 8.09 -4.78
CA ASN A 171 12.78 7.53 -3.51
C ASN A 171 11.89 6.37 -3.10
N HIS A 172 12.23 5.16 -3.53
CA HIS A 172 11.41 3.98 -3.31
C HIS A 172 11.90 3.15 -2.12
N LEU A 173 10.96 2.67 -1.32
CA LEU A 173 11.16 1.59 -0.36
C LEU A 173 10.36 0.39 -0.83
N ILE A 174 11.02 -0.75 -1.04
CA ILE A 174 10.40 -1.99 -1.52
C ILE A 174 10.74 -3.11 -0.54
N GLU A 175 9.69 -3.76 -0.05
CA GLU A 175 9.80 -4.94 0.83
C GLU A 175 9.28 -6.17 0.11
N THR A 176 9.83 -7.34 0.47
CA THR A 176 9.48 -8.63 -0.14
C THR A 176 9.18 -9.69 0.91
N LEU A 177 8.33 -10.64 0.52
CA LEU A 177 8.19 -11.95 1.15
C LEU A 177 8.57 -13.00 0.10
N ASP A 178 9.59 -13.77 0.41
CA ASP A 178 10.12 -14.85 -0.43
C ASP A 178 9.62 -16.21 0.05
#